data_0a02222b9088ec7a5579109275f9a7f1
#
_entry.id   0a02222b9088ec7a5579109275f9a7f1
#
_cell.length_a   1.000
_cell.length_b   1.000
_cell.length_c   1.000
_cell.angle_alpha   90.00
_cell.angle_beta   90.00
_cell.angle_gamma   90.00
#
_symmetry.space_group_name_H-M   'P 1'
#
loop_
_entity.id
_entity.type
_entity.pdbx_description
1 polymer ?
#
loop_
_entity_poly.entity_id
_entity_poly.type
_entity_poly.pdbx_seq_one_letter_code
_entity_poly.pdbx_strand_id
1 'polypeptide(L)'
;MPCSFFSNLRRVLKTASAAMTALPNPIERSFEIAAERCEDLTPLVYRRLHAEHPETTAMFRTDGSELVKGSMLALTIEAILDFAGPRTGHFRMIECEISSHDAYGTPRDLFVAFFGVIAGTLRELLGADWSPEMDVAWRKLLDQIKVVVASSEVS
;
A
#
# COMPACT_ATOMS: atom_id res chain seq x y z
N MET A 1 2.74 -21.45 -8.24
CA MET A 1 1.51 -20.85 -8.81
C MET A 1 1.61 -19.35 -8.66
N PRO A 2 1.75 -18.61 -9.73
CA PRO A 2 1.61 -17.16 -9.62
C PRO A 2 0.12 -16.89 -9.41
N CYS A 3 -0.30 -16.86 -8.18
CA CYS A 3 -1.65 -16.46 -7.84
C CYS A 3 -1.81 -14.99 -8.14
N SER A 4 -2.49 -14.70 -9.14
CA SER A 4 -3.72 -13.91 -9.25
C SER A 4 -3.85 -12.65 -8.36
N PHE A 5 -2.78 -12.21 -7.68
CA PHE A 5 -2.78 -10.96 -6.93
C PHE A 5 -3.09 -9.78 -7.86
N PHE A 6 -2.49 -9.76 -9.04
CA PHE A 6 -2.76 -8.72 -10.04
C PHE A 6 -4.07 -8.93 -10.80
N SER A 7 -4.55 -10.16 -10.92
CA SER A 7 -5.91 -10.36 -11.43
C SER A 7 -6.93 -9.74 -10.47
N ASN A 8 -6.70 -9.85 -9.17
CA ASN A 8 -7.53 -9.22 -8.16
C ASN A 8 -7.34 -7.70 -8.13
N LEU A 9 -6.10 -7.22 -8.21
CA LEU A 9 -5.82 -5.77 -8.27
C LEU A 9 -6.41 -5.15 -9.53
N ARG A 10 -6.23 -5.78 -10.70
CA ARG A 10 -6.87 -5.35 -11.94
C ARG A 10 -8.39 -5.37 -11.86
N ARG A 11 -8.97 -6.32 -11.13
CA ARG A 11 -10.41 -6.40 -10.91
C ARG A 11 -10.90 -5.31 -9.96
N VAL A 12 -10.16 -5.04 -8.89
CA VAL A 12 -10.45 -3.94 -7.96
C VAL A 12 -10.31 -2.59 -8.67
N LEU A 13 -9.26 -2.41 -9.47
CA LEU A 13 -9.06 -1.20 -10.27
C LEU A 13 -10.16 -1.03 -11.34
N LYS A 14 -10.57 -2.12 -12.00
CA LYS A 14 -11.68 -2.09 -12.98
C LYS A 14 -13.02 -1.78 -12.33
N THR A 15 -13.32 -2.32 -11.16
CA THR A 15 -14.57 -2.03 -10.45
C THR A 15 -14.59 -0.61 -9.88
N ALA A 16 -13.47 -0.11 -9.39
CA ALA A 16 -13.34 1.30 -8.97
C ALA A 16 -13.49 2.26 -10.15
N SER A 17 -12.88 1.92 -11.30
CA SER A 17 -12.95 2.73 -12.53
C SER A 17 -14.34 2.69 -13.19
N ALA A 18 -15.05 1.55 -13.11
CA ALA A 18 -16.39 1.41 -13.71
C ALA A 18 -17.49 2.15 -12.92
N ALA A 19 -17.26 2.42 -11.63
CA ALA A 19 -18.23 3.09 -10.77
C ALA A 19 -18.21 4.62 -10.89
N MET A 20 -17.18 5.20 -11.54
CA MET A 20 -17.02 6.63 -11.66
C MET A 20 -16.70 7.02 -13.11
N THR A 21 -17.55 7.86 -13.70
CA THR A 21 -17.32 8.51 -14.99
C THR A 21 -16.21 9.57 -14.96
N ALA A 22 -15.52 9.73 -13.82
CA ALA A 22 -14.41 10.63 -13.62
C ALA A 22 -13.07 9.95 -13.98
N LEU A 23 -12.09 10.75 -14.41
CA LEU A 23 -10.71 10.31 -14.57
C LEU A 23 -10.21 9.67 -13.24
N PRO A 24 -9.45 8.58 -13.30
CA PRO A 24 -8.88 7.99 -12.10
C PRO A 24 -8.01 9.03 -11.36
N ASN A 25 -8.08 9.03 -10.02
CA ASN A 25 -7.23 9.92 -9.23
C ASN A 25 -5.74 9.53 -9.41
N PRO A 26 -4.80 10.44 -9.11
CA PRO A 26 -3.38 10.17 -9.33
C PRO A 26 -2.84 8.94 -8.59
N ILE A 27 -3.37 8.62 -7.42
CA ILE A 27 -3.01 7.43 -6.65
C ILE A 27 -3.42 6.17 -7.43
N GLU A 28 -4.68 6.09 -7.82
CA GLU A 28 -5.21 4.99 -8.63
C GLU A 28 -4.43 4.83 -9.92
N ARG A 29 -4.17 5.94 -10.62
CA ARG A 29 -3.40 5.92 -11.87
C ARG A 29 -1.98 5.38 -11.68
N SER A 30 -1.33 5.67 -10.57
CA SER A 30 0.00 5.14 -10.27
C SER A 30 0.00 3.61 -10.16
N PHE A 31 -1.03 3.05 -9.54
CA PHE A 31 -1.19 1.59 -9.45
C PHE A 31 -1.55 0.96 -10.79
N GLU A 32 -2.37 1.61 -11.62
CA GLU A 32 -2.71 1.13 -12.95
C GLU A 32 -1.46 0.98 -13.82
N ILE A 33 -0.63 2.00 -13.88
CA ILE A 33 0.62 1.97 -14.65
C ILE A 33 1.57 0.90 -14.10
N ALA A 34 1.67 0.78 -12.78
CA ALA A 34 2.49 -0.25 -12.15
C ALA A 34 2.01 -1.66 -12.54
N ALA A 35 0.70 -1.89 -12.58
CA ALA A 35 0.11 -3.17 -12.97
C ALA A 35 0.37 -3.53 -14.45
N GLU A 36 0.58 -2.56 -15.31
CA GLU A 36 0.98 -2.78 -16.70
C GLU A 36 2.44 -3.22 -16.82
N ARG A 37 3.29 -2.82 -15.88
CA ARG A 37 4.75 -3.03 -15.94
C ARG A 37 5.24 -4.19 -15.10
N CYS A 38 4.49 -4.59 -14.10
CA CYS A 38 4.90 -5.57 -13.12
C CYS A 38 3.73 -6.48 -12.74
N GLU A 39 3.93 -7.79 -12.81
CA GLU A 39 2.89 -8.75 -12.44
C GLU A 39 2.67 -8.85 -10.93
N ASP A 40 3.72 -8.68 -10.15
CA ASP A 40 3.68 -8.80 -8.69
C ASP A 40 4.62 -7.78 -8.04
N LEU A 41 4.02 -6.80 -7.36
CA LEU A 41 4.76 -5.78 -6.62
C LEU A 41 5.40 -6.31 -5.33
N THR A 42 4.95 -7.46 -4.83
CA THR A 42 5.35 -7.97 -3.52
C THR A 42 6.88 -8.07 -3.38
N PRO A 43 7.62 -8.70 -4.31
CA PRO A 43 9.07 -8.78 -4.17
C PRO A 43 9.76 -7.42 -4.16
N LEU A 44 9.28 -6.47 -4.96
CA LEU A 44 9.85 -5.13 -5.06
C LEU A 44 9.64 -4.32 -3.80
N VAL A 45 8.42 -4.34 -3.26
CA VAL A 45 8.04 -3.62 -2.05
C VAL A 45 8.84 -4.13 -0.85
N TYR A 46 8.90 -5.45 -0.65
CA TYR A 46 9.60 -6.02 0.50
C TYR A 46 11.12 -5.94 0.38
N ARG A 47 11.67 -5.99 -0.83
CA ARG A 47 13.10 -5.72 -1.04
C ARG A 47 13.46 -4.31 -0.58
N ARG A 48 12.66 -3.32 -0.96
CA ARG A 48 12.84 -1.94 -0.53
C ARG A 48 12.64 -1.80 0.98
N LEU A 49 11.60 -2.41 1.53
CA LEU A 49 11.35 -2.39 2.97
C LEU A 49 12.55 -2.90 3.76
N HIS A 50 13.09 -4.06 3.39
CA HIS A 50 14.23 -4.65 4.08
C HIS A 50 15.55 -3.88 3.86
N ALA A 51 15.68 -3.18 2.73
CA ALA A 51 16.83 -2.32 2.46
C ALA A 51 16.79 -1.04 3.29
N GLU A 52 15.63 -0.40 3.38
CA GLU A 52 15.45 0.85 4.13
C GLU A 52 15.28 0.61 5.63
N HIS A 53 14.72 -0.54 6.01
CA HIS A 53 14.43 -0.95 7.38
C HIS A 53 14.91 -2.39 7.62
N PRO A 54 16.23 -2.61 7.80
CA PRO A 54 16.81 -3.97 7.93
C PRO A 54 16.22 -4.79 9.06
N GLU A 55 15.73 -4.16 10.12
CA GLU A 55 15.08 -4.79 11.27
C GLU A 55 13.83 -5.59 10.85
N THR A 56 13.20 -5.23 9.76
CA THR A 56 12.00 -5.94 9.27
C THR A 56 12.30 -7.34 8.77
N THR A 57 13.52 -7.62 8.37
CA THR A 57 13.92 -8.96 7.91
C THR A 57 13.64 -10.03 8.97
N ALA A 58 13.87 -9.72 10.23
CA ALA A 58 13.63 -10.64 11.34
C ALA A 58 12.13 -10.88 11.59
N MET A 59 11.29 -9.91 11.28
CA MET A 59 9.84 -9.99 11.48
C MET A 59 9.15 -10.97 10.52
N PHE A 60 9.76 -11.28 9.38
CA PHE A 60 9.21 -12.12 8.32
C PHE A 60 9.97 -13.45 8.14
N ARG A 61 10.59 -13.97 9.20
CA ARG A 61 11.41 -15.22 9.13
C ARG A 61 10.63 -16.52 9.31
N THR A 62 9.34 -16.45 9.66
CA THR A 62 8.54 -17.65 9.90
C THR A 62 8.09 -18.31 8.61
N ASP A 63 7.85 -19.63 8.66
CA ASP A 63 7.25 -20.38 7.56
C ASP A 63 5.89 -19.75 7.19
N GLY A 64 5.65 -19.60 5.88
CA GLY A 64 4.45 -18.94 5.39
C GLY A 64 4.56 -17.42 5.25
N SER A 65 5.71 -16.82 5.56
CA SER A 65 5.93 -15.37 5.47
C SER A 65 5.62 -14.78 4.09
N GLU A 66 5.82 -15.54 3.02
CA GLU A 66 5.51 -15.07 1.66
C GLU A 66 4.00 -14.87 1.43
N LEU A 67 3.16 -15.73 2.01
CA LEU A 67 1.70 -15.56 1.99
C LEU A 67 1.28 -14.34 2.83
N VAL A 68 1.88 -14.17 3.98
CA VAL A 68 1.64 -13.01 4.87
C VAL A 68 2.03 -11.72 4.17
N LYS A 69 3.20 -11.66 3.54
CA LYS A 69 3.67 -10.49 2.77
C LYS A 69 2.68 -10.11 1.67
N GLY A 70 2.26 -11.08 0.87
CA GLY A 70 1.30 -10.85 -0.22
C GLY A 70 -0.04 -10.36 0.30
N SER A 71 -0.57 -10.94 1.36
CA SER A 71 -1.82 -10.56 1.99
C SER A 71 -1.77 -9.16 2.59
N MET A 72 -0.70 -8.84 3.32
CA MET A 72 -0.50 -7.50 3.89
C MET A 72 -0.46 -6.43 2.81
N LEU A 73 0.30 -6.68 1.74
CA LEU A 73 0.40 -5.73 0.64
C LEU A 73 -0.96 -5.53 -0.06
N ALA A 74 -1.68 -6.63 -0.33
CA ALA A 74 -2.99 -6.58 -0.96
C ALA A 74 -3.98 -5.73 -0.17
N LEU A 75 -4.11 -6.01 1.12
CA LEU A 75 -5.00 -5.29 2.02
C LEU A 75 -4.60 -3.82 2.16
N THR A 76 -3.31 -3.55 2.22
CA THR A 76 -2.79 -2.18 2.30
C THR A 76 -3.12 -1.39 1.04
N ILE A 77 -2.95 -1.99 -0.14
CA ILE A 77 -3.30 -1.32 -1.41
C ILE A 77 -4.80 -1.04 -1.49
N GLU A 78 -5.65 -2.00 -1.10
CA GLU A 78 -7.10 -1.78 -1.04
C GLU A 78 -7.46 -0.61 -0.12
N ALA A 79 -6.85 -0.56 1.05
CA ALA A 79 -7.06 0.53 2.00
C ALA A 79 -6.58 1.89 1.45
N ILE A 80 -5.44 1.93 0.79
CA ILE A 80 -4.92 3.14 0.14
C ILE A 80 -5.87 3.64 -0.94
N LEU A 81 -6.32 2.76 -1.82
CA LEU A 81 -7.24 3.11 -2.92
C LEU A 81 -8.57 3.64 -2.40
N ASP A 82 -9.10 3.03 -1.35
CA ASP A 82 -10.35 3.50 -0.73
C ASP A 82 -10.15 4.82 0.02
N PHE A 83 -9.03 4.97 0.73
CA PHE A 83 -8.69 6.21 1.45
C PHE A 83 -8.54 7.40 0.49
N ALA A 84 -7.91 7.17 -0.64
CA ALA A 84 -7.71 8.19 -1.69
C ALA A 84 -8.95 8.42 -2.56
N GLY A 85 -9.90 7.49 -2.54
CA GLY A 85 -11.09 7.46 -3.40
C GLY A 85 -12.40 7.62 -2.63
N PRO A 86 -13.37 6.71 -2.85
CA PRO A 86 -14.75 6.86 -2.37
C PRO A 86 -14.94 6.68 -0.87
N ARG A 87 -13.98 6.13 -0.15
CA ARG A 87 -14.04 5.83 1.29
C ARG A 87 -15.26 5.00 1.67
N THR A 88 -15.39 3.84 1.03
CA THR A 88 -16.52 2.91 1.23
C THR A 88 -16.40 2.05 2.48
N GLY A 89 -15.23 2.01 3.10
CA GLY A 89 -15.00 1.30 4.37
C GLY A 89 -13.65 0.63 4.51
N HIS A 90 -13.00 0.26 3.41
CA HIS A 90 -11.68 -0.41 3.43
C HIS A 90 -10.59 0.45 4.09
N PHE A 91 -10.71 1.78 4.02
CA PHE A 91 -9.78 2.70 4.67
C PHE A 91 -9.72 2.52 6.19
N ARG A 92 -10.81 2.02 6.80
CA ARG A 92 -10.87 1.75 8.24
C ARG A 92 -9.96 0.60 8.66
N MET A 93 -9.53 -0.23 7.72
CA MET A 93 -8.52 -1.25 8.00
C MET A 93 -7.23 -0.65 8.52
N ILE A 94 -6.88 0.57 8.12
CA ILE A 94 -5.69 1.25 8.62
C ILE A 94 -5.77 1.38 10.15
N GLU A 95 -6.90 1.82 10.68
CA GLU A 95 -7.12 1.96 12.13
C GLU A 95 -7.12 0.60 12.84
N CYS A 96 -7.79 -0.40 12.27
CA CYS A 96 -7.82 -1.75 12.84
C CYS A 96 -6.43 -2.38 12.86
N GLU A 97 -5.66 -2.21 11.80
CA GLU A 97 -4.32 -2.79 11.69
C GLU A 97 -3.29 -2.08 12.59
N ILE A 98 -3.49 -0.81 12.93
CA ILE A 98 -2.65 -0.14 13.94
C ILE A 98 -2.72 -0.91 15.26
N SER A 99 -3.91 -1.24 15.72
CA SER A 99 -4.10 -2.01 16.98
C SER A 99 -3.49 -3.40 16.89
N SER A 100 -3.65 -4.09 15.76
CA SER A 100 -3.06 -5.42 15.55
C SER A 100 -1.53 -5.36 15.59
N HIS A 101 -0.95 -4.40 14.91
CA HIS A 101 0.51 -4.24 14.86
C HIS A 101 1.09 -3.80 16.21
N ASP A 102 0.39 -2.93 16.95
CA ASP A 102 0.76 -2.58 18.32
C ASP A 102 0.80 -3.83 19.21
N ALA A 103 -0.19 -4.72 19.06
CA ALA A 103 -0.26 -5.97 19.83
C ALA A 103 0.89 -6.92 19.51
N TYR A 104 1.41 -6.91 18.28
CA TYR A 104 2.60 -7.67 17.87
C TYR A 104 3.92 -6.98 18.22
N GLY A 105 3.87 -5.78 18.78
CA GLY A 105 5.06 -5.01 19.11
C GLY A 105 5.72 -4.30 17.93
N THR A 106 5.00 -4.13 16.83
CA THR A 106 5.51 -3.39 15.67
C THR A 106 5.52 -1.89 15.98
N PRO A 107 6.68 -1.21 15.88
CA PRO A 107 6.72 0.23 16.07
C PRO A 107 5.81 0.96 15.08
N ARG A 108 5.10 1.98 15.55
CA ARG A 108 4.19 2.78 14.70
C ARG A 108 4.91 3.48 13.57
N ASP A 109 6.15 3.91 13.78
CA ASP A 109 7.00 4.50 12.73
C ASP A 109 7.21 3.52 11.58
N LEU A 110 7.40 2.26 11.90
CA LEU A 110 7.58 1.20 10.91
C LEU A 110 6.27 0.89 10.17
N PHE A 111 5.16 0.92 10.88
CA PHE A 111 3.83 0.81 10.26
C PHE A 111 3.60 1.91 9.22
N VAL A 112 3.87 3.16 9.57
CA VAL A 112 3.79 4.31 8.65
C VAL A 112 4.78 4.17 7.49
N ALA A 113 6.00 3.74 7.78
CA ALA A 113 7.07 3.59 6.79
C ALA A 113 6.66 2.64 5.64
N PHE A 114 5.86 1.62 5.92
CA PHE A 114 5.38 0.68 4.89
C PHE A 114 4.63 1.38 3.75
N PHE A 115 3.78 2.34 4.07
CA PHE A 115 3.08 3.15 3.07
C PHE A 115 4.05 3.97 2.22
N GLY A 116 5.07 4.55 2.84
CA GLY A 116 6.14 5.28 2.14
C GLY A 116 6.97 4.38 1.24
N VAL A 117 7.24 3.16 1.67
CA VAL A 117 7.94 2.15 0.86
C VAL A 117 7.14 1.79 -0.39
N ILE A 118 5.83 1.64 -0.28
CA ILE A 118 4.95 1.42 -1.44
C ILE A 118 5.06 2.58 -2.42
N ALA A 119 4.93 3.81 -1.94
CA ALA A 119 5.06 5.01 -2.77
C ALA A 119 6.42 5.08 -3.48
N GLY A 120 7.50 4.84 -2.76
CA GLY A 120 8.86 4.82 -3.31
C GLY A 120 9.07 3.75 -4.38
N THR A 121 8.48 2.56 -4.17
CA THR A 121 8.52 1.46 -5.14
C THR A 121 7.79 1.83 -6.43
N LEU A 122 6.60 2.40 -6.31
CA LEU A 122 5.83 2.88 -7.48
C LEU A 122 6.57 3.98 -8.23
N ARG A 123 7.13 4.94 -7.51
CA ARG A 123 7.91 6.04 -8.10
C ARG A 123 9.09 5.52 -8.92
N GLU A 124 9.83 4.57 -8.39
CA GLU A 124 10.96 3.95 -9.10
C GLU A 124 10.48 3.17 -10.33
N LEU A 125 9.42 2.39 -10.19
CA LEU A 125 8.86 1.58 -11.26
C LEU A 125 8.29 2.42 -12.41
N LEU A 126 7.64 3.53 -12.10
CA LEU A 126 7.05 4.42 -13.09
C LEU A 126 8.09 5.32 -13.77
N GLY A 127 9.16 5.68 -13.07
CA GLY A 127 10.20 6.53 -13.63
C GLY A 127 9.65 7.84 -14.21
N ALA A 128 9.80 8.03 -15.51
CA ALA A 128 9.33 9.24 -16.21
C ALA A 128 7.80 9.41 -16.20
N ASP A 129 7.05 8.34 -15.99
CA ASP A 129 5.57 8.39 -15.90
C ASP A 129 5.05 8.76 -14.51
N TRP A 130 5.95 8.92 -13.54
CA TRP A 130 5.59 9.48 -12.25
C TRP A 130 5.36 10.99 -12.40
N SER A 131 4.09 11.39 -12.46
CA SER A 131 3.73 12.79 -12.72
C SER A 131 3.86 13.66 -11.46
N PRO A 132 3.97 14.99 -11.62
CA PRO A 132 3.92 15.91 -10.48
C PRO A 132 2.64 15.77 -9.65
N GLU A 133 1.51 15.48 -10.30
CA GLU A 133 0.22 15.25 -9.64
C GLU A 133 0.25 13.99 -8.76
N MET A 134 0.90 12.93 -9.23
CA MET A 134 1.12 11.72 -8.43
C MET A 134 1.98 12.02 -7.20
N ASP A 135 3.05 12.79 -7.37
CA ASP A 135 3.94 13.15 -6.28
C ASP A 135 3.21 13.94 -5.18
N VAL A 136 2.42 14.93 -5.58
CA VAL A 136 1.61 15.73 -4.65
C VAL A 136 0.56 14.87 -3.95
N ALA A 137 -0.17 14.05 -4.70
CA ALA A 137 -1.22 13.19 -4.15
C ALA A 137 -0.67 12.18 -3.15
N TRP A 138 0.46 11.54 -3.45
CA TRP A 138 1.11 10.59 -2.56
C TRP A 138 1.65 11.24 -1.29
N ARG A 139 2.27 12.41 -1.37
CA ARG A 139 2.72 13.16 -0.19
C ARG A 139 1.55 13.51 0.73
N LYS A 140 0.47 14.00 0.16
CA LYS A 140 -0.76 14.32 0.90
C LYS A 140 -1.33 13.07 1.59
N LEU A 141 -1.41 11.96 0.88
CA LEU A 141 -1.90 10.68 1.42
C LEU A 141 -1.03 10.23 2.60
N LEU A 142 0.30 10.24 2.44
CA LEU A 142 1.22 9.82 3.48
C LEU A 142 1.12 10.70 4.72
N ASP A 143 0.96 12.02 4.56
CA ASP A 143 0.76 12.94 5.67
C ASP A 143 -0.57 12.67 6.40
N GLN A 144 -1.64 12.37 5.67
CA GLN A 144 -2.94 11.99 6.25
C GLN A 144 -2.85 10.67 7.03
N ILE A 145 -2.13 9.69 6.52
CA ILE A 145 -1.90 8.41 7.22
C ILE A 145 -1.12 8.64 8.52
N LYS A 146 -0.10 9.47 8.50
CA LYS A 146 0.65 9.83 9.72
C LYS A 146 -0.27 10.44 10.78
N VAL A 147 -1.19 11.30 10.38
CA VAL A 147 -2.16 11.91 11.30
C VAL A 147 -3.09 10.85 11.89
N VAL A 148 -3.60 9.94 11.08
CA VAL A 148 -4.47 8.85 11.54
C VAL A 148 -3.73 7.97 12.55
N VAL A 149 -2.48 7.59 12.26
CA VAL A 149 -1.67 6.75 13.15
C VAL A 149 -1.37 7.46 14.48
N ALA A 150 -1.03 8.75 14.42
CA ALA A 150 -0.72 9.55 15.60
C ALA A 150 -1.95 9.78 16.49
N SER A 151 -3.15 9.88 15.90
CA SER A 151 -4.40 10.10 16.62
C SER A 151 -5.08 8.84 17.13
N SER A 152 -4.63 7.65 16.69
CA SER A 152 -5.15 6.38 17.19
C SER A 152 -4.72 6.16 18.64
N GLU A 153 -5.69 6.02 19.54
CA GLU A 153 -5.41 5.73 20.95
C GLU A 153 -4.87 4.31 21.11
N VAL A 154 -3.89 4.19 21.99
CA VAL A 154 -3.41 2.86 22.44
C VAL A 154 -4.46 2.36 23.43
N SER A 155 -5.20 1.38 23.03
CA SER A 155 -6.14 0.69 23.95
C SER A 155 -5.44 -0.46 24.69
#